data_f934984eecf43535ef031c7b8f8bb589
#
_entry.id   f934984eecf43535ef031c7b8f8bb589
#
_cell.length_a   1.000
_cell.length_b   1.000
_cell.length_c   1.000
_cell.angle_alpha   90.00
_cell.angle_beta   90.00
_cell.angle_gamma   90.00
#
_symmetry.space_group_name_H-M   'P 1'
#
loop_
_entity.id
_entity.type
_entity.pdbx_description
1 polymer ?
#
loop_
_entity_poly.entity_id
_entity_poly.type
_entity_poly.pdbx_seq_one_letter_code
_entity_poly.pdbx_strand_id
1 'polypeptide(L)'
;LQVQFKKPNRKREWCEAVRYGDVFKNRKEWYKVISAGEEIDASGLAGVINNTDYGISLTSMIEAYEKEITEDRKSRVEKMFKEGVIELPVVMLYKEQYELIGGNTRLTKMGILKHQCGFPVRVFLIRV
;
A
#
# COMPACT_ATOMS: atom_id res chain seq x y z
N LEU A 1 17.70 12.15 -2.03
CA LEU A 1 17.46 10.76 -1.65
C LEU A 1 16.74 10.04 -2.78
N GLN A 2 17.43 9.11 -3.42
CA GLN A 2 16.80 8.33 -4.49
C GLN A 2 16.06 7.14 -3.88
N VAL A 3 14.81 7.00 -4.26
CA VAL A 3 13.97 5.88 -3.83
C VAL A 3 13.61 5.05 -5.05
N GLN A 4 13.76 3.75 -4.93
CA GLN A 4 13.35 2.79 -5.94
C GLN A 4 12.08 2.09 -5.46
N PHE A 5 11.01 2.22 -6.22
CA PHE A 5 9.79 1.45 -5.98
C PHE A 5 9.84 0.17 -6.80
N LYS A 6 9.45 -0.94 -6.19
CA LYS A 6 9.40 -2.22 -6.89
C LYS A 6 8.03 -2.85 -6.81
N LYS A 7 7.75 -3.71 -7.78
CA LYS A 7 6.48 -4.43 -7.87
C LYS A 7 6.25 -5.28 -6.64
N PRO A 8 5.00 -5.43 -6.19
CA PRO A 8 4.67 -6.30 -5.07
C PRO A 8 4.95 -7.77 -5.40
N ASN A 9 5.28 -8.54 -4.36
CA ASN A 9 5.44 -9.98 -4.49
C ASN A 9 4.05 -10.64 -4.54
N ARG A 10 3.64 -11.11 -5.73
CA ARG A 10 2.30 -11.65 -5.95
C ARG A 10 1.97 -12.86 -5.08
N LYS A 11 2.96 -13.69 -4.77
CA LYS A 11 2.77 -14.88 -3.94
C LYS A 11 2.51 -14.51 -2.48
N ARG A 12 3.29 -13.56 -1.95
CA ARG A 12 3.10 -13.09 -0.59
C ARG A 12 1.80 -12.31 -0.46
N GLU A 13 1.49 -11.44 -1.43
CA GLU A 13 0.27 -10.64 -1.40
C GLU A 13 -1.01 -11.47 -1.52
N TRP A 14 -0.93 -12.72 -1.97
CA TRP A 14 -2.07 -13.64 -1.96
C TRP A 14 -2.64 -13.83 -0.56
N CYS A 15 -1.81 -13.81 0.48
CA CYS A 15 -2.26 -13.91 1.86
C CYS A 15 -3.27 -12.80 2.23
N GLU A 16 -3.13 -11.63 1.62
CA GLU A 16 -4.04 -10.51 1.81
C GLU A 16 -5.22 -10.58 0.83
N ALA A 17 -4.94 -10.92 -0.43
CA ALA A 17 -5.95 -10.99 -1.48
C ALA A 17 -7.02 -12.05 -1.22
N VAL A 18 -6.67 -13.14 -0.54
CA VAL A 18 -7.61 -14.22 -0.24
C VAL A 18 -8.78 -13.76 0.62
N ARG A 19 -8.63 -12.66 1.35
CA ARG A 19 -9.72 -12.07 2.14
C ARG A 19 -10.84 -11.48 1.27
N TYR A 20 -10.56 -11.29 -0.01
CA TYR A 20 -11.52 -10.80 -1.01
C TYR A 20 -11.97 -11.97 -1.91
N GLY A 21 -12.44 -13.05 -1.29
CA GLY A 21 -12.80 -14.30 -1.99
C GLY A 21 -13.94 -14.19 -2.98
N ASP A 22 -14.77 -13.15 -2.87
CA ASP A 22 -15.80 -12.81 -3.85
C ASP A 22 -15.22 -12.13 -5.10
N VAL A 23 -13.99 -11.64 -5.04
CA VAL A 23 -13.26 -11.02 -6.16
C VAL A 23 -12.24 -12.00 -6.73
N PHE A 24 -11.39 -12.57 -5.88
CA PHE A 24 -10.30 -13.49 -6.28
C PHE A 24 -10.62 -14.91 -5.79
N LYS A 25 -11.22 -15.72 -6.65
CA LYS A 25 -11.64 -17.08 -6.28
C LYS A 25 -10.49 -18.04 -6.04
N ASN A 26 -9.35 -17.82 -6.69
CA ASN A 26 -8.18 -18.67 -6.57
C ASN A 26 -6.90 -17.88 -6.94
N ARG A 27 -5.72 -18.50 -6.67
CA ARG A 27 -4.43 -17.89 -6.98
C ARG A 27 -4.24 -17.56 -8.44
N LYS A 28 -4.76 -18.37 -9.33
CA LYS A 28 -4.62 -18.18 -10.78
C LYS A 28 -5.28 -16.87 -11.21
N GLU A 29 -6.48 -16.62 -10.72
CA GLU A 29 -7.17 -15.34 -10.98
C GLU A 29 -6.43 -14.16 -10.39
N TRP A 30 -5.96 -14.30 -9.15
CA TRP A 30 -5.15 -13.27 -8.50
C TRP A 30 -3.89 -12.96 -9.31
N TYR A 31 -3.15 -13.98 -9.74
CA TYR A 31 -1.92 -13.78 -10.50
C TYR A 31 -2.19 -13.07 -11.82
N LYS A 32 -3.29 -13.38 -12.47
CA LYS A 32 -3.70 -12.73 -13.71
C LYS A 32 -3.95 -11.23 -13.49
N VAL A 33 -4.70 -10.90 -12.45
CA VAL A 33 -5.07 -9.51 -12.15
C VAL A 33 -3.84 -8.69 -11.73
N ILE A 34 -3.02 -9.21 -10.84
CA ILE A 34 -1.85 -8.46 -10.36
C ILE A 34 -0.79 -8.31 -11.47
N SER A 35 -0.70 -9.27 -12.40
CA SER A 35 0.22 -9.14 -13.54
C SER A 35 -0.16 -8.02 -14.48
N ALA A 36 -1.43 -7.62 -14.52
CA ALA A 36 -1.95 -6.53 -15.34
C ALA A 36 -1.95 -5.19 -14.61
N GLY A 37 -1.49 -5.15 -13.37
CA GLY A 37 -1.44 -3.91 -12.58
C GLY A 37 -0.35 -2.95 -13.02
N GLU A 38 -0.42 -1.73 -12.50
CA GLU A 38 0.53 -0.67 -12.82
C GLU A 38 0.84 0.20 -11.61
N GLU A 39 2.05 0.74 -11.59
CA GLU A 39 2.43 1.74 -10.61
C GLU A 39 1.79 3.08 -10.95
N ILE A 40 1.14 3.72 -9.98
CA ILE A 40 0.56 5.05 -10.14
C ILE A 40 0.96 5.97 -9.00
N ASP A 41 0.87 7.27 -9.26
CA ASP A 41 0.95 8.30 -8.22
C ASP A 41 -0.39 8.30 -7.45
N ALA A 42 -0.32 8.03 -6.16
CA ALA A 42 -1.49 7.95 -5.29
C ALA A 42 -1.71 9.22 -4.47
N SER A 43 -0.94 10.28 -4.69
CA SER A 43 -1.07 11.52 -3.91
C SER A 43 -2.46 12.14 -4.02
N GLY A 44 -3.12 12.00 -5.15
CA GLY A 44 -4.49 12.46 -5.37
C GLY A 44 -5.58 11.54 -4.82
N LEU A 45 -5.20 10.41 -4.24
CA LEU A 45 -6.13 9.42 -3.70
C LEU A 45 -6.25 9.45 -2.17
N ALA A 46 -5.67 10.46 -1.54
CA ALA A 46 -5.75 10.63 -0.09
C ALA A 46 -7.22 10.75 0.34
N GLY A 47 -7.61 9.93 1.31
CA GLY A 47 -8.97 9.94 1.84
C GLY A 47 -10.01 9.16 1.02
N VAL A 48 -9.61 8.61 -0.15
CA VAL A 48 -10.54 7.80 -0.97
C VAL A 48 -10.17 6.31 -1.01
N ILE A 49 -9.00 5.94 -0.51
CA ILE A 49 -8.61 4.53 -0.42
C ILE A 49 -9.17 3.95 0.89
N ASN A 50 -10.02 2.95 0.79
CA ASN A 50 -10.58 2.26 1.93
C ASN A 50 -9.56 1.28 2.56
N ASN A 51 -9.77 0.93 3.82
CA ASN A 51 -8.93 0.00 4.61
C ASN A 51 -7.50 0.49 4.85
N THR A 52 -7.31 1.80 4.94
CA THR A 52 -5.98 2.37 5.17
C THR A 52 -6.04 3.55 6.13
N ASP A 53 -4.93 3.79 6.81
CA ASP A 53 -4.72 5.01 7.61
C ASP A 53 -4.26 6.18 6.73
N TYR A 54 -3.93 5.94 5.49
CA TYR A 54 -3.56 6.97 4.52
C TYR A 54 -4.76 7.88 4.21
N GLY A 55 -4.53 9.18 4.22
CA GLY A 55 -5.58 10.14 3.89
C GLY A 55 -6.31 10.73 5.07
N ILE A 56 -6.07 10.24 6.29
CA ILE A 56 -6.49 10.92 7.52
C ILE A 56 -5.51 12.06 7.84
N SER A 57 -5.74 12.81 8.91
CA SER A 57 -4.84 13.91 9.28
C SER A 57 -3.43 13.42 9.57
N LEU A 58 -2.43 14.30 9.41
CA LEU A 58 -1.04 13.97 9.73
C LEU A 58 -0.89 13.45 11.15
N THR A 59 -1.53 14.09 12.12
CA THR A 59 -1.51 13.66 13.53
C THR A 59 -2.05 12.24 13.69
N SER A 60 -3.17 11.93 13.03
CA SER A 60 -3.77 10.59 13.09
C SER A 60 -2.90 9.54 12.42
N MET A 61 -2.29 9.86 11.30
CA MET A 61 -1.36 8.94 10.61
C MET A 61 -0.14 8.63 11.48
N ILE A 62 0.45 9.64 12.11
CA ILE A 62 1.59 9.48 13.01
C ILE A 62 1.18 8.61 14.21
N GLU A 63 0.03 8.87 14.79
CA GLU A 63 -0.49 8.10 15.92
C GLU A 63 -0.71 6.63 15.55
N ALA A 64 -1.35 6.35 14.42
CA ALA A 64 -1.55 5.00 13.92
C ALA A 64 -0.21 4.29 13.71
N TYR A 65 0.74 4.96 13.07
CA TYR A 65 2.05 4.41 12.78
C TYR A 65 2.86 4.10 14.05
N GLU A 66 2.81 4.97 15.05
CA GLU A 66 3.61 4.82 16.26
C GLU A 66 2.98 3.92 17.31
N LYS A 67 1.65 3.90 17.41
CA LYS A 67 0.95 3.21 18.52
C LYS A 67 0.22 1.94 18.12
N GLU A 68 -0.25 1.83 16.89
CA GLU A 68 -1.10 0.71 16.47
C GLU A 68 -0.36 -0.37 15.70
N ILE A 69 0.80 -0.04 15.14
CA ILE A 69 1.59 -0.97 14.34
C ILE A 69 2.56 -1.72 15.22
N THR A 70 2.68 -3.03 15.02
CA THR A 70 3.62 -3.86 15.78
C THR A 70 5.05 -3.44 15.51
N GLU A 71 5.93 -3.61 16.49
CA GLU A 71 7.36 -3.29 16.36
C GLU A 71 8.01 -4.06 15.21
N ASP A 72 7.59 -5.29 14.99
CA ASP A 72 8.10 -6.11 13.89
C ASP A 72 7.79 -5.51 12.53
N ARG A 73 6.54 -5.10 12.31
CA ARG A 73 6.11 -4.44 11.07
C ARG A 73 6.81 -3.09 10.88
N LYS A 74 6.89 -2.32 11.95
CA LYS A 74 7.54 -1.03 11.95
C LYS A 74 9.01 -1.16 11.59
N SER A 75 9.73 -2.10 12.19
CA SER A 75 11.15 -2.36 11.90
C SER A 75 11.37 -2.70 10.43
N ARG A 76 10.52 -3.55 9.85
CA ARG A 76 10.63 -3.93 8.44
C ARG A 76 10.42 -2.73 7.51
N VAL A 77 9.44 -1.91 7.80
CA VAL A 77 9.14 -0.72 6.99
C VAL A 77 10.24 0.33 7.15
N GLU A 78 10.71 0.58 8.37
CA GLU A 78 11.82 1.51 8.62
C GLU A 78 13.08 1.09 7.85
N LYS A 79 13.41 -0.19 7.87
CA LYS A 79 14.54 -0.73 7.10
C LYS A 79 14.37 -0.51 5.61
N MET A 80 13.18 -0.78 5.08
CA MET A 80 12.86 -0.60 3.68
C MET A 80 13.05 0.85 3.23
N PHE A 81 12.53 1.80 4.00
CA PHE A 81 12.67 3.22 3.71
C PHE A 81 14.10 3.71 3.85
N LYS A 82 14.83 3.21 4.83
CA LYS A 82 16.24 3.54 5.03
C LYS A 82 17.10 3.07 3.87
N GLU A 83 16.83 1.88 3.35
CA GLU A 83 17.54 1.31 2.20
C GLU A 83 17.12 1.96 0.87
N GLY A 84 15.99 2.65 0.85
CA GLY A 84 15.49 3.32 -0.34
C GLY A 84 14.89 2.40 -1.39
N VAL A 85 14.57 1.16 -1.04
CA VAL A 85 13.89 0.21 -1.92
C VAL A 85 12.56 -0.17 -1.28
N ILE A 86 11.48 0.31 -1.88
CA ILE A 86 10.14 0.19 -1.30
C ILE A 86 9.24 -0.64 -2.21
N GLU A 87 8.77 -1.75 -1.67
CA GLU A 87 7.76 -2.55 -2.36
C GLU A 87 6.42 -1.83 -2.30
N LEU A 88 5.80 -1.66 -3.47
CA LEU A 88 4.57 -0.88 -3.58
C LEU A 88 3.41 -1.50 -2.81
N PRO A 89 2.63 -0.69 -2.06
CA PRO A 89 1.34 -1.14 -1.56
C PRO A 89 0.41 -1.49 -2.72
N VAL A 90 -0.47 -2.46 -2.52
CA VAL A 90 -1.42 -2.91 -3.54
C VAL A 90 -2.79 -2.32 -3.26
N VAL A 91 -3.32 -1.57 -4.22
CA VAL A 91 -4.66 -0.99 -4.17
C VAL A 91 -5.48 -1.55 -5.31
N MET A 92 -6.71 -1.95 -5.00
CA MET A 92 -7.65 -2.50 -5.96
C MET A 92 -8.73 -1.47 -6.29
N LEU A 93 -8.99 -1.26 -7.58
CA LEU A 93 -10.16 -0.52 -8.02
C LEU A 93 -11.25 -1.53 -8.36
N TYR A 94 -12.30 -1.56 -7.54
CA TYR A 94 -13.42 -2.48 -7.67
C TYR A 94 -14.74 -1.76 -7.45
N LYS A 95 -15.66 -1.86 -8.40
CA LYS A 95 -16.95 -1.17 -8.34
C LYS A 95 -16.82 0.32 -8.01
N GLU A 96 -15.89 0.98 -8.70
CA GLU A 96 -15.61 2.42 -8.56
C GLU A 96 -15.06 2.85 -7.20
N GLN A 97 -14.63 1.89 -6.37
CA GLN A 97 -14.02 2.16 -5.06
C GLN A 97 -12.58 1.66 -5.02
N TYR A 98 -11.73 2.40 -4.33
CA TYR A 98 -10.35 2.01 -4.09
C TYR A 98 -10.26 1.29 -2.74
N GLU A 99 -9.73 0.07 -2.77
CA GLU A 99 -9.54 -0.77 -1.58
C GLU A 99 -8.07 -1.12 -1.42
N LEU A 100 -7.52 -0.90 -0.24
CA LEU A 100 -6.17 -1.35 0.05
C LEU A 100 -6.18 -2.86 0.29
N ILE A 101 -5.41 -3.60 -0.51
CA ILE A 101 -5.23 -5.04 -0.33
C ILE A 101 -4.10 -5.32 0.66
N GLY A 102 -2.96 -4.68 0.48
CA GLY A 102 -1.82 -4.84 1.37
C GLY A 102 -0.88 -3.65 1.34
N GLY A 103 -0.12 -3.48 2.41
CA GLY A 103 0.86 -2.40 2.52
C GLY A 103 0.37 -1.16 3.25
N ASN A 104 -0.58 -1.31 4.19
CA ASN A 104 -1.09 -0.17 4.98
C ASN A 104 0.04 0.58 5.70
N THR A 105 0.97 -0.12 6.33
CA THR A 105 2.08 0.50 7.04
C THR A 105 2.97 1.31 6.10
N ARG A 106 3.30 0.76 4.93
CA ARG A 106 4.10 1.44 3.91
C ARG A 106 3.39 2.67 3.37
N LEU A 107 2.11 2.55 3.08
CA LEU A 107 1.32 3.65 2.54
C LEU A 107 1.16 4.78 3.56
N THR A 108 0.92 4.44 4.81
CA THR A 108 0.83 5.42 5.90
C THR A 108 2.16 6.15 6.09
N LYS A 109 3.28 5.42 6.06
CA LYS A 109 4.62 6.02 6.15
C LYS A 109 4.87 6.99 4.99
N MET A 110 4.51 6.61 3.76
CA MET A 110 4.61 7.52 2.61
C MET A 110 3.78 8.78 2.79
N GLY A 111 2.57 8.64 3.32
CA GLY A 111 1.69 9.78 3.59
C GLY A 111 2.27 10.74 4.62
N ILE A 112 2.84 10.22 5.69
CA ILE A 112 3.52 11.01 6.72
C ILE A 112 4.70 11.78 6.10
N LEU A 113 5.55 11.10 5.35
CA LEU A 113 6.73 11.70 4.72
C LEU A 113 6.36 12.70 3.62
N LYS A 114 5.23 12.49 2.94
CA LYS A 114 4.70 13.46 1.99
C LYS A 114 4.44 14.80 2.68
N HIS A 115 3.78 14.77 3.82
CA HIS A 115 3.52 15.98 4.61
C HIS A 115 4.78 16.62 5.14
N GLN A 116 5.75 15.82 5.55
CA GLN A 116 6.97 16.31 6.20
C GLN A 116 8.04 16.79 5.23
N CYS A 117 8.19 16.15 4.07
CA CYS A 117 9.30 16.43 3.16
C CYS A 117 8.96 16.26 1.67
N GLY A 118 7.70 16.17 1.31
CA GLY A 118 7.29 16.02 -0.09
C GLY A 118 7.61 14.66 -0.70
N PHE A 119 7.68 13.61 0.12
CA PHE A 119 7.96 12.25 -0.34
C PHE A 119 6.88 11.78 -1.33
N PRO A 120 7.25 11.07 -2.40
CA PRO A 120 6.26 10.55 -3.35
C PRO A 120 5.38 9.47 -2.72
N VAL A 121 4.10 9.49 -3.05
CA VAL A 121 3.15 8.45 -2.64
C VAL A 121 2.80 7.63 -3.88
N ARG A 122 3.28 6.39 -3.91
CA ARG A 122 3.11 5.48 -5.05
C ARG A 122 2.46 4.18 -4.60
N VAL A 123 1.58 3.65 -5.42
CA VAL A 123 0.93 2.36 -5.18
C VAL A 123 0.91 1.54 -6.47
N PHE A 124 0.70 0.25 -6.33
CA PHE A 124 0.46 -0.65 -7.44
C PHE A 124 -1.05 -0.84 -7.57
N LEU A 125 -1.62 -0.30 -8.63
CA LEU A 125 -3.07 -0.33 -8.86
C LEU A 125 -3.45 -1.54 -9.69
N ILE A 126 -4.40 -2.31 -9.19
CA ILE A 126 -5.03 -3.41 -9.93
C ILE A 126 -6.50 -3.06 -10.17
N ARG A 127 -7.01 -3.45 -11.34
CA ARG A 127 -8.40 -3.22 -11.73
C ARG A 127 -9.13 -4.54 -11.84
N VAL A 128 -10.32 -4.58 -11.26
CA VAL A 128 -11.14 -5.78 -11.26
C VAL A 128 -12.53 -5.48 -11.82
#